data_2c9dfe169c905a3dcea923f31b744c32
#
_entry.id   2c9dfe169c905a3dcea923f31b744c32
#
_cell.length_a   1.000
_cell.length_b   1.000
_cell.length_c   1.000
_cell.angle_alpha   90.00
_cell.angle_beta   90.00
_cell.angle_gamma   90.00
#
_symmetry.space_group_name_H-M   'P 1'
#
loop_
_entity.id
_entity.type
_entity.pdbx_description
1 polymer ?
#
loop_
_entity_poly.entity_id
_entity_poly.type
_entity_poly.pdbx_seq_one_letter_code
_entity_poly.pdbx_strand_id
1 'polypeptide(L)'
;MEPPQRKQNPLETAPIGRLIRRYSIPTALTLMVNYLYNIVDQIFVGQGVGVTGMAATNVAFPLTIVTIALALMIGDGCAANMSLCLGRRQQEEADRTASHTVTLLVAAGVFLAVAGSLFARQIVLLFGATETAFQASLDYTRIIVWGLPFLLFSSALTAIIRADGNPKYTMKCMILGAVINTVLDPVFIFGLHMGVVGAAIATVIGQVAAGGLCLVYLRRLQSVRIRRAWLRPTAALTGRIFKLGIPSFLTQIMTAAVQVTMNNLMTRYGAQTAYGGDVALSVYGMVMKVYQIAHAMFVGVSSATQPINGYNFGAKRYDRVRATYRMAATIALVVSVGWFAVYQLFPRAIGTLFVSGDPVYLDACQHIFRVYMLAFFLYGIHMATSSFFQGIGRPVQALAIPLVRQAVVLIPLALLLSQAFGFNGALLAAPIADVVSFLLSLALVLREFRRWKKQGWLS
;
A
#
# COMPACT_ATOMS: atom_id res chain seq x y z
N MET A 1 -23.36 -40.19 -13.89
CA MET A 1 -22.91 -39.37 -12.75
C MET A 1 -22.97 -37.92 -13.17
N GLU A 2 -23.93 -37.16 -12.66
CA GLU A 2 -23.96 -35.71 -12.88
C GLU A 2 -22.70 -35.11 -12.31
N PRO A 3 -22.02 -34.15 -13.02
CA PRO A 3 -20.87 -33.48 -12.48
C PRO A 3 -21.30 -32.69 -11.23
N PRO A 4 -20.51 -32.71 -10.13
CA PRO A 4 -20.89 -32.06 -8.89
C PRO A 4 -21.22 -30.60 -9.18
N GLN A 5 -22.43 -30.14 -8.80
CA GLN A 5 -22.87 -28.77 -8.91
C GLN A 5 -21.83 -27.86 -8.23
N ARG A 6 -20.94 -27.24 -9.01
CA ARG A 6 -19.96 -26.31 -8.52
C ARG A 6 -20.70 -25.14 -7.88
N LYS A 7 -20.49 -24.91 -6.59
CA LYS A 7 -20.98 -23.73 -5.88
C LYS A 7 -20.64 -22.49 -6.72
N GLN A 8 -21.68 -21.78 -7.16
CA GLN A 8 -21.54 -20.56 -7.94
C GLN A 8 -20.64 -19.59 -7.18
N ASN A 9 -19.62 -19.03 -7.86
CA ASN A 9 -18.68 -18.12 -7.22
C ASN A 9 -19.45 -16.85 -6.76
N PRO A 10 -19.37 -16.47 -5.47
CA PRO A 10 -20.04 -15.28 -4.97
C PRO A 10 -19.73 -14.00 -5.75
N LEU A 11 -18.56 -13.91 -6.40
CA LEU A 11 -18.17 -12.76 -7.23
C LEU A 11 -19.09 -12.59 -8.45
N GLU A 12 -19.72 -13.68 -8.91
CA GLU A 12 -20.62 -13.70 -10.06
C GLU A 12 -22.05 -13.29 -9.72
N THR A 13 -22.56 -13.70 -8.57
CA THR A 13 -24.00 -13.64 -8.27
C THR A 13 -24.37 -12.68 -7.14
N ALA A 14 -23.47 -12.47 -6.16
CA ALA A 14 -23.80 -11.67 -5.00
C ALA A 14 -23.98 -10.17 -5.36
N PRO A 15 -24.84 -9.43 -4.62
CA PRO A 15 -25.00 -7.98 -4.77
C PRO A 15 -23.66 -7.24 -4.62
N ILE A 16 -23.36 -6.32 -5.53
CA ILE A 16 -22.08 -5.61 -5.61
C ILE A 16 -21.76 -4.89 -4.30
N GLY A 17 -22.74 -4.20 -3.70
CA GLY A 17 -22.54 -3.48 -2.44
C GLY A 17 -22.17 -4.40 -1.27
N ARG A 18 -22.71 -5.64 -1.24
CA ARG A 18 -22.34 -6.65 -0.24
C ARG A 18 -20.90 -7.14 -0.47
N LEU A 19 -20.52 -7.33 -1.73
CA LEU A 19 -19.16 -7.72 -2.10
C LEU A 19 -18.17 -6.63 -1.70
N ILE A 20 -18.38 -5.38 -2.11
CA ILE A 20 -17.49 -4.28 -1.76
C ILE A 20 -17.32 -4.18 -0.24
N ARG A 21 -18.41 -4.16 0.54
CA ARG A 21 -18.32 -4.13 2.01
C ARG A 21 -17.55 -5.32 2.59
N ARG A 22 -17.79 -6.52 2.08
CA ARG A 22 -17.13 -7.75 2.54
C ARG A 22 -15.62 -7.71 2.37
N TYR A 23 -15.12 -7.04 1.33
CA TYR A 23 -13.69 -6.96 1.01
C TYR A 23 -13.05 -5.67 1.53
N SER A 24 -13.75 -4.52 1.43
CA SER A 24 -13.20 -3.21 1.82
C SER A 24 -12.98 -3.08 3.30
N ILE A 25 -13.97 -3.45 4.13
CA ILE A 25 -13.90 -3.26 5.56
C ILE A 25 -12.72 -4.03 6.19
N PRO A 26 -12.54 -5.35 5.94
CA PRO A 26 -11.39 -6.06 6.49
C PRO A 26 -10.04 -5.49 6.02
N THR A 27 -9.94 -5.08 4.75
CA THR A 27 -8.70 -4.51 4.21
C THR A 27 -8.38 -3.15 4.84
N ALA A 28 -9.37 -2.26 4.94
CA ALA A 28 -9.20 -0.96 5.57
C ALA A 28 -8.79 -1.10 7.05
N LEU A 29 -9.49 -1.95 7.81
CA LEU A 29 -9.15 -2.23 9.20
C LEU A 29 -7.74 -2.79 9.37
N THR A 30 -7.33 -3.70 8.48
CA THR A 30 -5.96 -4.25 8.48
C THR A 30 -4.92 -3.15 8.34
N LEU A 31 -5.11 -2.24 7.37
CA LEU A 31 -4.16 -1.15 7.15
C LEU A 31 -4.17 -0.13 8.29
N MET A 32 -5.34 0.21 8.83
CA MET A 32 -5.44 1.08 9.99
C MET A 32 -4.69 0.50 11.19
N VAL A 33 -4.88 -0.79 11.48
CA VAL A 33 -4.15 -1.48 12.55
C VAL A 33 -2.65 -1.47 12.27
N ASN A 34 -2.23 -1.70 11.03
CA ASN A 34 -0.81 -1.64 10.65
C ASN A 34 -0.21 -0.24 10.84
N TYR A 35 -0.93 0.81 10.51
CA TYR A 35 -0.44 2.18 10.74
C TYR A 35 -0.37 2.52 12.23
N LEU A 36 -1.35 2.07 13.01
CA LEU A 36 -1.33 2.28 14.46
C LEU A 36 -0.19 1.51 15.13
N TYR A 37 0.01 0.24 14.80
CA TYR A 37 1.08 -0.52 15.43
C TYR A 37 2.46 0.03 15.08
N ASN A 38 2.69 0.53 13.85
CA ASN A 38 3.94 1.18 13.49
C ASN A 38 4.23 2.44 14.35
N ILE A 39 3.18 3.18 14.72
CA ILE A 39 3.32 4.33 15.62
C ILE A 39 3.68 3.84 17.04
N VAL A 40 3.02 2.80 17.53
CA VAL A 40 3.28 2.23 18.86
C VAL A 40 4.69 1.64 18.98
N ASP A 41 5.14 0.90 17.95
CA ASP A 41 6.51 0.37 17.85
C ASP A 41 7.54 1.50 17.96
N GLN A 42 7.36 2.59 17.18
CA GLN A 42 8.26 3.75 17.25
C GLN A 42 8.27 4.42 18.63
N ILE A 43 7.14 4.44 19.35
CA ILE A 43 7.07 4.95 20.71
C ILE A 43 7.91 4.05 21.65
N PHE A 44 7.77 2.74 21.57
CA PHE A 44 8.54 1.82 22.43
C PHE A 44 10.04 1.90 22.14
N VAL A 45 10.43 1.93 20.86
CA VAL A 45 11.84 2.11 20.46
C VAL A 45 12.38 3.46 20.96
N GLY A 46 11.61 4.55 20.79
CA GLY A 46 12.01 5.88 21.22
C GLY A 46 12.19 5.98 22.75
N GLN A 47 11.28 5.38 23.53
CA GLN A 47 11.35 5.41 24.99
C GLN A 47 12.38 4.44 25.58
N GLY A 48 12.54 3.26 24.95
CA GLY A 48 13.42 2.22 25.50
C GLY A 48 14.85 2.24 24.99
N VAL A 49 15.09 2.77 23.78
CA VAL A 49 16.41 2.79 23.14
C VAL A 49 16.90 4.22 22.86
N GLY A 50 15.96 5.17 22.78
CA GLY A 50 16.25 6.57 22.50
C GLY A 50 16.51 6.86 21.03
N VAL A 51 17.17 7.99 20.76
CA VAL A 51 17.38 8.54 19.42
C VAL A 51 18.17 7.59 18.50
N THR A 52 19.13 6.87 19.03
CA THR A 52 19.95 5.90 18.29
C THR A 52 19.12 4.73 17.79
N GLY A 53 18.15 4.24 18.59
CA GLY A 53 17.23 3.18 18.19
C GLY A 53 16.27 3.65 17.10
N MET A 54 15.74 4.86 17.22
CA MET A 54 14.91 5.46 16.18
C MET A 54 15.67 5.67 14.86
N ALA A 55 16.93 6.08 14.95
CA ALA A 55 17.80 6.21 13.76
C ALA A 55 18.02 4.84 13.10
N ALA A 56 18.24 3.78 13.88
CA ALA A 56 18.44 2.42 13.36
C ALA A 56 17.23 1.88 12.60
N THR A 57 16.03 2.07 13.15
CA THR A 57 14.78 1.66 12.46
C THR A 57 14.56 2.46 11.17
N ASN A 58 14.86 3.76 11.16
CA ASN A 58 14.72 4.61 9.98
C ASN A 58 15.70 4.23 8.86
N VAL A 59 16.93 3.85 9.20
CA VAL A 59 17.93 3.38 8.22
C VAL A 59 17.50 2.06 7.57
N ALA A 60 16.84 1.17 8.29
CA ALA A 60 16.35 -0.10 7.75
C ALA A 60 15.01 0.04 6.97
N PHE A 61 14.27 1.13 7.14
CA PHE A 61 12.94 1.33 6.57
C PHE A 61 12.88 1.24 5.03
N PRO A 62 13.83 1.80 4.24
CA PRO A 62 13.81 1.67 2.78
C PRO A 62 13.86 0.22 2.30
N LEU A 63 14.53 -0.68 3.02
CA LEU A 63 14.58 -2.10 2.70
C LEU A 63 13.19 -2.75 2.83
N THR A 64 12.45 -2.35 3.84
CA THR A 64 11.04 -2.75 4.04
C THR A 64 10.15 -2.25 2.89
N ILE A 65 10.32 -0.99 2.46
CA ILE A 65 9.56 -0.43 1.32
C ILE A 65 9.81 -1.22 0.03
N VAL A 66 11.06 -1.52 -0.28
CA VAL A 66 11.42 -2.32 -1.48
C VAL A 66 10.80 -3.71 -1.40
N THR A 67 10.84 -4.35 -0.22
CA THR A 67 10.22 -5.66 0.00
C THR A 67 8.71 -5.62 -0.23
N ILE A 68 8.02 -4.62 0.30
CA ILE A 68 6.57 -4.43 0.11
C ILE A 68 6.27 -4.15 -1.36
N ALA A 69 7.06 -3.33 -2.05
CA ALA A 69 6.88 -3.04 -3.46
C ALA A 69 6.97 -4.31 -4.32
N LEU A 70 7.98 -5.16 -4.08
CA LEU A 70 8.13 -6.47 -4.74
C LEU A 70 6.96 -7.41 -4.41
N ALA A 71 6.54 -7.44 -3.15
CA ALA A 71 5.41 -8.24 -2.71
C ALA A 71 4.11 -7.86 -3.43
N LEU A 72 3.83 -6.57 -3.53
CA LEU A 72 2.66 -6.04 -4.24
C LEU A 72 2.75 -6.30 -5.75
N MET A 73 3.94 -6.19 -6.35
CA MET A 73 4.13 -6.54 -7.76
C MET A 73 3.74 -8.00 -8.04
N ILE A 74 4.25 -8.92 -7.25
CA ILE A 74 3.98 -10.35 -7.42
C ILE A 74 2.54 -10.70 -7.01
N GLY A 75 2.09 -10.21 -5.86
CA GLY A 75 0.79 -10.52 -5.27
C GLY A 75 -0.39 -9.97 -6.06
N ASP A 76 -0.40 -8.67 -6.35
CA ASP A 76 -1.48 -8.03 -7.11
C ASP A 76 -1.49 -8.49 -8.57
N GLY A 77 -0.30 -8.72 -9.17
CA GLY A 77 -0.18 -9.27 -10.51
C GLY A 77 -0.77 -10.68 -10.61
N CYS A 78 -0.49 -11.53 -9.63
CA CYS A 78 -1.08 -12.85 -9.52
C CYS A 78 -2.61 -12.78 -9.32
N ALA A 79 -3.06 -11.98 -8.36
CA ALA A 79 -4.48 -11.83 -8.04
C ALA A 79 -5.29 -11.33 -9.24
N ALA A 80 -4.76 -10.37 -10.00
CA ALA A 80 -5.39 -9.87 -11.22
C ALA A 80 -5.48 -10.95 -12.30
N ASN A 81 -4.37 -11.66 -12.60
CA ASN A 81 -4.36 -12.72 -13.61
C ASN A 81 -5.26 -13.90 -13.20
N MET A 82 -5.19 -14.32 -11.95
CA MET A 82 -6.02 -15.39 -11.38
C MET A 82 -7.52 -15.06 -11.50
N SER A 83 -7.91 -13.84 -11.12
CA SER A 83 -9.31 -13.41 -11.19
C SER A 83 -9.84 -13.37 -12.63
N LEU A 84 -9.03 -12.91 -13.58
CA LEU A 84 -9.35 -12.91 -15.01
C LEU A 84 -9.53 -14.33 -15.56
N CYS A 85 -8.60 -15.24 -15.23
CA CYS A 85 -8.67 -16.64 -15.68
C CYS A 85 -9.88 -17.37 -15.08
N LEU A 86 -10.18 -17.17 -13.80
CA LEU A 86 -11.36 -17.73 -13.15
C LEU A 86 -12.66 -17.24 -13.79
N GLY A 87 -12.72 -15.94 -14.13
CA GLY A 87 -13.85 -15.36 -14.86
C GLY A 87 -14.03 -15.94 -16.26
N ARG A 88 -12.92 -16.25 -16.95
CA ARG A 88 -12.91 -16.91 -18.27
C ARG A 88 -13.17 -18.42 -18.20
N ARG A 89 -13.36 -18.98 -17.01
CA ARG A 89 -13.48 -20.42 -16.75
C ARG A 89 -12.21 -21.22 -17.13
N GLN A 90 -11.06 -20.58 -17.17
CA GLN A 90 -9.73 -21.17 -17.43
C GLN A 90 -9.10 -21.61 -16.10
N GLN A 91 -9.67 -22.66 -15.48
CA GLN A 91 -9.26 -23.11 -14.15
C GLN A 91 -7.78 -23.53 -14.10
N GLU A 92 -7.31 -24.22 -15.13
CA GLU A 92 -5.93 -24.70 -15.20
C GLU A 92 -4.92 -23.54 -15.22
N GLU A 93 -5.20 -22.49 -16.00
CA GLU A 93 -4.35 -21.28 -16.05
C GLU A 93 -4.37 -20.51 -14.72
N ALA A 94 -5.51 -20.50 -14.01
CA ALA A 94 -5.59 -19.90 -12.68
C ALA A 94 -4.76 -20.69 -11.66
N ASP A 95 -4.88 -22.03 -11.65
CA ASP A 95 -4.10 -22.92 -10.78
C ASP A 95 -2.59 -22.81 -11.07
N ARG A 96 -2.23 -22.74 -12.37
CA ARG A 96 -0.85 -22.54 -12.82
C ARG A 96 -0.29 -21.21 -12.36
N THR A 97 -1.09 -20.12 -12.47
CA THR A 97 -0.71 -18.79 -11.99
C THR A 97 -0.41 -18.79 -10.49
N ALA A 98 -1.31 -19.36 -9.68
CA ALA A 98 -1.15 -19.44 -8.24
C ALA A 98 0.08 -20.27 -7.85
N SER A 99 0.27 -21.45 -8.47
CA SER A 99 1.43 -22.33 -8.20
C SER A 99 2.75 -21.67 -8.56
N HIS A 100 2.83 -21.05 -9.74
CA HIS A 100 4.00 -20.32 -10.21
C HIS A 100 4.38 -19.16 -9.30
N THR A 101 3.38 -18.44 -8.78
CA THR A 101 3.60 -17.31 -7.87
C THR A 101 4.25 -17.75 -6.57
N VAL A 102 3.94 -18.93 -6.04
CA VAL A 102 4.63 -19.46 -4.85
C VAL A 102 6.14 -19.58 -5.09
N THR A 103 6.53 -20.08 -6.25
CA THR A 103 7.96 -20.19 -6.62
C THR A 103 8.62 -18.82 -6.74
N LEU A 104 7.95 -17.84 -7.35
CA LEU A 104 8.47 -16.48 -7.45
C LEU A 104 8.65 -15.84 -6.06
N LEU A 105 7.70 -16.04 -5.15
CA LEU A 105 7.79 -15.53 -3.79
C LEU A 105 8.92 -16.18 -3.00
N VAL A 106 9.11 -17.50 -3.14
CA VAL A 106 10.22 -18.20 -2.49
C VAL A 106 11.55 -17.70 -3.05
N ALA A 107 11.70 -17.61 -4.37
CA ALA A 107 12.92 -17.11 -5.01
C ALA A 107 13.23 -15.66 -4.60
N ALA A 108 12.24 -14.77 -4.61
CA ALA A 108 12.40 -13.38 -4.19
C ALA A 108 12.72 -13.28 -2.68
N GLY A 109 12.07 -14.09 -1.84
CA GLY A 109 12.33 -14.12 -0.40
C GLY A 109 13.75 -14.60 -0.07
N VAL A 110 14.21 -15.68 -0.71
CA VAL A 110 15.60 -16.17 -0.59
C VAL A 110 16.58 -15.12 -1.08
N PHE A 111 16.31 -14.51 -2.24
CA PHE A 111 17.17 -13.44 -2.77
C PHE A 111 17.29 -12.26 -1.78
N LEU A 112 16.17 -11.79 -1.21
CA LEU A 112 16.19 -10.69 -0.25
C LEU A 112 16.95 -11.07 1.04
N ALA A 113 16.76 -12.29 1.56
CA ALA A 113 17.47 -12.74 2.75
C ALA A 113 18.98 -12.86 2.51
N VAL A 114 19.39 -13.48 1.38
CA VAL A 114 20.81 -13.68 1.05
C VAL A 114 21.46 -12.34 0.71
N ALA A 115 20.90 -11.57 -0.22
CA ALA A 115 21.45 -10.27 -0.61
C ALA A 115 21.48 -9.30 0.57
N GLY A 116 20.40 -9.23 1.35
CA GLY A 116 20.32 -8.39 2.55
C GLY A 116 21.37 -8.76 3.59
N SER A 117 21.63 -10.07 3.80
CA SER A 117 22.65 -10.53 4.75
C SER A 117 24.06 -10.24 4.27
N LEU A 118 24.35 -10.47 2.98
CA LEU A 118 25.67 -10.22 2.40
C LEU A 118 26.01 -8.73 2.33
N PHE A 119 25.03 -7.91 2.01
CA PHE A 119 25.20 -6.47 1.81
C PHE A 119 24.66 -5.60 2.96
N ALA A 120 24.38 -6.17 4.14
CA ALA A 120 23.82 -5.45 5.28
C ALA A 120 24.63 -4.18 5.63
N ARG A 121 25.97 -4.28 5.65
CA ARG A 121 26.84 -3.14 5.94
C ARG A 121 26.75 -2.05 4.87
N GLN A 122 26.78 -2.43 3.60
CA GLN A 122 26.67 -1.51 2.47
C GLN A 122 25.28 -0.82 2.43
N ILE A 123 24.23 -1.58 2.74
CA ILE A 123 22.85 -1.08 2.81
C ILE A 123 22.75 -0.01 3.90
N VAL A 124 23.28 -0.28 5.10
CA VAL A 124 23.25 0.67 6.23
C VAL A 124 24.01 1.96 5.89
N LEU A 125 25.19 1.86 5.25
CA LEU A 125 25.95 3.02 4.80
C LEU A 125 25.23 3.80 3.70
N LEU A 126 24.64 3.11 2.71
CA LEU A 126 23.90 3.72 1.60
C LEU A 126 22.68 4.51 2.09
N PHE A 127 22.00 4.03 3.14
CA PHE A 127 20.83 4.69 3.71
C PHE A 127 21.16 5.72 4.79
N GLY A 128 22.44 6.09 4.94
CA GLY A 128 22.87 7.27 5.68
C GLY A 128 22.95 7.09 7.20
N ALA A 129 23.35 5.91 7.66
CA ALA A 129 23.64 5.71 9.08
C ALA A 129 24.78 6.65 9.52
N THR A 130 24.54 7.38 10.60
CA THR A 130 25.58 8.20 11.25
C THR A 130 26.55 7.30 12.00
N GLU A 131 27.77 7.79 12.29
CA GLU A 131 28.78 7.02 13.04
C GLU A 131 28.24 6.50 14.37
N THR A 132 27.46 7.32 15.09
CA THR A 132 26.85 6.99 16.37
C THR A 132 25.74 5.94 16.28
N ALA A 133 24.98 5.91 15.17
CA ALA A 133 23.87 4.96 14.96
C ALA A 133 24.26 3.74 14.11
N PHE A 134 25.50 3.72 13.57
CA PHE A 134 25.92 2.69 12.62
C PHE A 134 25.80 1.28 13.18
N GLN A 135 26.35 1.02 14.37
CA GLN A 135 26.33 -0.31 14.98
C GLN A 135 24.89 -0.76 15.28
N ALA A 136 24.08 0.12 15.87
CA ALA A 136 22.67 -0.17 16.15
C ALA A 136 21.87 -0.44 14.87
N SER A 137 22.13 0.35 13.80
CA SER A 137 21.51 0.14 12.49
C SER A 137 21.92 -1.18 11.84
N LEU A 138 23.18 -1.57 11.99
CA LEU A 138 23.71 -2.82 11.44
C LEU A 138 23.11 -4.03 12.17
N ASP A 139 23.05 -4.00 13.49
CA ASP A 139 22.50 -5.07 14.32
C ASP A 139 20.99 -5.25 14.06
N TYR A 140 20.25 -4.13 13.96
CA TYR A 140 18.84 -4.12 13.60
C TYR A 140 18.63 -4.71 12.19
N THR A 141 19.38 -4.22 11.19
CA THR A 141 19.24 -4.66 9.80
C THR A 141 19.56 -6.14 9.62
N ARG A 142 20.60 -6.65 10.26
CA ARG A 142 20.97 -8.09 10.23
C ARG A 142 19.85 -9.00 10.68
N ILE A 143 19.06 -8.57 11.65
CA ILE A 143 17.93 -9.35 12.17
C ILE A 143 16.72 -9.20 11.23
N ILE A 144 16.36 -7.97 10.85
CA ILE A 144 15.21 -7.68 9.99
C ILE A 144 15.28 -8.40 8.66
N VAL A 145 16.47 -8.55 8.06
CA VAL A 145 16.69 -9.25 6.79
C VAL A 145 16.10 -10.67 6.81
N TRP A 146 16.15 -11.38 7.92
CA TRP A 146 15.54 -12.71 8.06
C TRP A 146 14.01 -12.68 8.15
N GLY A 147 13.44 -11.54 8.51
CA GLY A 147 12.00 -11.29 8.49
C GLY A 147 11.45 -10.94 7.11
N LEU A 148 12.29 -10.37 6.20
CA LEU A 148 11.84 -9.89 4.89
C LEU A 148 11.13 -10.95 4.03
N PRO A 149 11.55 -12.24 3.97
CA PRO A 149 10.80 -13.26 3.26
C PRO A 149 9.37 -13.41 3.78
N PHE A 150 9.16 -13.36 5.08
CA PHE A 150 7.83 -13.48 5.70
C PHE A 150 6.99 -12.23 5.49
N LEU A 151 7.59 -11.06 5.51
CA LEU A 151 6.95 -9.80 5.11
C LEU A 151 6.51 -9.85 3.64
N LEU A 152 7.37 -10.34 2.75
CA LEU A 152 7.06 -10.58 1.34
C LEU A 152 5.87 -11.53 1.19
N PHE A 153 5.89 -12.67 1.88
CA PHE A 153 4.80 -13.65 1.84
C PHE A 153 3.50 -13.07 2.39
N SER A 154 3.52 -12.42 3.56
CA SER A 154 2.31 -11.85 4.14
C SER A 154 1.68 -10.80 3.22
N SER A 155 2.47 -9.89 2.68
CA SER A 155 2.00 -8.81 1.81
C SER A 155 1.46 -9.33 0.48
N ALA A 156 2.20 -10.23 -0.20
CA ALA A 156 1.79 -10.77 -1.50
C ALA A 156 0.59 -11.72 -1.40
N LEU A 157 0.62 -12.65 -0.44
CA LEU A 157 -0.45 -13.64 -0.27
C LEU A 157 -1.77 -12.99 0.17
N THR A 158 -1.72 -11.84 0.84
CA THR A 158 -2.91 -11.05 1.17
C THR A 158 -3.75 -10.73 -0.08
N ALA A 159 -3.12 -10.36 -1.21
CA ALA A 159 -3.83 -10.11 -2.46
C ALA A 159 -4.45 -11.39 -3.05
N ILE A 160 -3.70 -12.50 -3.02
CA ILE A 160 -4.15 -13.80 -3.53
C ILE A 160 -5.32 -14.34 -2.69
N ILE A 161 -5.22 -14.29 -1.36
CA ILE A 161 -6.27 -14.75 -0.44
C ILE A 161 -7.54 -13.92 -0.60
N ARG A 162 -7.43 -12.60 -0.86
CA ARG A 162 -8.57 -11.75 -1.21
C ARG A 162 -9.21 -12.20 -2.52
N ALA A 163 -8.41 -12.46 -3.55
CA ALA A 163 -8.92 -12.95 -4.83
C ALA A 163 -9.56 -14.35 -4.73
N ASP A 164 -9.09 -15.18 -3.78
CA ASP A 164 -9.70 -16.48 -3.43
C ASP A 164 -11.04 -16.34 -2.68
N GLY A 165 -11.42 -15.13 -2.25
CA GLY A 165 -12.73 -14.86 -1.63
C GLY A 165 -12.72 -14.76 -0.11
N ASN A 166 -11.57 -14.78 0.57
CA ASN A 166 -11.47 -14.75 2.02
C ASN A 166 -10.69 -13.57 2.62
N PRO A 167 -11.15 -12.32 2.43
CA PRO A 167 -10.47 -11.13 2.96
C PRO A 167 -10.43 -11.09 4.50
N LYS A 168 -11.38 -11.76 5.18
CA LYS A 168 -11.38 -11.85 6.65
C LYS A 168 -10.18 -12.64 7.18
N TYR A 169 -9.71 -13.64 6.43
CA TYR A 169 -8.55 -14.40 6.83
C TYR A 169 -7.27 -13.55 6.75
N THR A 170 -7.12 -12.75 5.69
CA THR A 170 -5.97 -11.82 5.58
C THR A 170 -5.93 -10.84 6.75
N MET A 171 -7.09 -10.28 7.11
CA MET A 171 -7.21 -9.39 8.27
C MET A 171 -6.72 -10.08 9.55
N LYS A 172 -7.16 -11.33 9.80
CA LYS A 172 -6.71 -12.08 10.99
C LYS A 172 -5.20 -12.30 11.02
N CYS A 173 -4.60 -12.68 9.88
CA CYS A 173 -3.14 -12.88 9.78
C CYS A 173 -2.37 -11.60 10.12
N MET A 174 -2.77 -10.48 9.54
CA MET A 174 -2.07 -9.20 9.71
C MET A 174 -2.26 -8.63 11.12
N ILE A 175 -3.49 -8.69 11.67
CA ILE A 175 -3.75 -8.25 13.04
C ILE A 175 -2.98 -9.10 14.04
N LEU A 176 -2.93 -10.43 13.86
CA LEU A 176 -2.18 -11.29 14.75
C LEU A 176 -0.68 -10.95 14.76
N GLY A 177 -0.09 -10.71 13.57
CA GLY A 177 1.31 -10.27 13.49
C GLY A 177 1.55 -8.94 14.20
N ALA A 178 0.66 -7.97 14.01
CA ALA A 178 0.73 -6.67 14.68
C ALA A 178 0.59 -6.79 16.21
N VAL A 179 -0.36 -7.60 16.69
CA VAL A 179 -0.56 -7.82 18.14
C VAL A 179 0.66 -8.51 18.76
N ILE A 180 1.20 -9.55 18.10
CA ILE A 180 2.40 -10.25 18.58
C ILE A 180 3.56 -9.26 18.69
N ASN A 181 3.83 -8.46 17.67
CA ASN A 181 4.88 -7.46 17.71
C ASN A 181 4.66 -6.47 18.85
N THR A 182 3.47 -5.84 18.94
CA THR A 182 3.14 -4.84 19.98
C THR A 182 3.28 -5.40 21.41
N VAL A 183 3.00 -6.69 21.62
CA VAL A 183 3.16 -7.34 22.94
C VAL A 183 4.62 -7.69 23.22
N LEU A 184 5.37 -8.12 22.21
CA LEU A 184 6.76 -8.54 22.38
C LEU A 184 7.73 -7.36 22.46
N ASP A 185 7.43 -6.22 21.83
CA ASP A 185 8.28 -5.02 21.90
C ASP A 185 8.58 -4.59 23.33
N PRO A 186 7.59 -4.32 24.22
CA PRO A 186 7.89 -3.95 25.59
C PRO A 186 8.59 -5.07 26.38
N VAL A 187 8.29 -6.34 26.10
CA VAL A 187 8.94 -7.47 26.78
C VAL A 187 10.43 -7.51 26.45
N PHE A 188 10.80 -7.36 25.17
CA PHE A 188 12.20 -7.44 24.75
C PHE A 188 12.97 -6.15 25.02
N ILE A 189 12.33 -4.99 24.82
CA ILE A 189 12.97 -3.70 25.00
C ILE A 189 13.15 -3.38 26.49
N PHE A 190 12.07 -3.43 27.29
CA PHE A 190 12.08 -3.02 28.69
C PHE A 190 12.31 -4.19 29.66
N GLY A 191 11.69 -5.37 29.39
CA GLY A 191 11.79 -6.54 30.27
C GLY A 191 13.15 -7.23 30.19
N LEU A 192 13.63 -7.50 28.98
CA LEU A 192 14.91 -8.20 28.74
C LEU A 192 16.08 -7.23 28.42
N HIS A 193 15.84 -5.92 28.38
CA HIS A 193 16.82 -4.89 28.10
C HIS A 193 17.65 -5.11 26.81
N MET A 194 17.03 -5.73 25.78
CA MET A 194 17.69 -6.05 24.51
C MET A 194 17.82 -4.86 23.57
N GLY A 195 17.27 -3.69 23.91
CA GLY A 195 17.35 -2.48 23.13
C GLY A 195 16.82 -2.65 21.71
N VAL A 196 17.56 -2.14 20.71
CA VAL A 196 17.15 -2.18 19.29
C VAL A 196 17.08 -3.59 18.71
N VAL A 197 17.90 -4.51 19.24
CA VAL A 197 17.90 -5.93 18.86
C VAL A 197 16.57 -6.57 19.26
N GLY A 198 16.04 -6.23 20.45
CA GLY A 198 14.74 -6.71 20.94
C GLY A 198 13.60 -6.28 20.03
N ALA A 199 13.57 -5.00 19.61
CA ALA A 199 12.58 -4.49 18.65
C ALA A 199 12.65 -5.21 17.30
N ALA A 200 13.86 -5.47 16.78
CA ALA A 200 14.05 -6.23 15.55
C ALA A 200 13.50 -7.65 15.64
N ILE A 201 13.80 -8.35 16.75
CA ILE A 201 13.32 -9.74 16.98
C ILE A 201 11.79 -9.76 17.11
N ALA A 202 11.18 -8.83 17.85
CA ALA A 202 9.73 -8.74 17.98
C ALA A 202 9.05 -8.52 16.61
N THR A 203 9.61 -7.64 15.80
CA THR A 203 9.14 -7.38 14.43
C THR A 203 9.23 -8.63 13.56
N VAL A 204 10.36 -9.34 13.58
CA VAL A 204 10.56 -10.58 12.82
C VAL A 204 9.57 -11.67 13.26
N ILE A 205 9.36 -11.87 14.57
CA ILE A 205 8.38 -12.84 15.08
C ILE A 205 6.98 -12.49 14.60
N GLY A 206 6.58 -11.22 14.64
CA GLY A 206 5.29 -10.74 14.09
C GLY A 206 5.15 -11.04 12.60
N GLN A 207 6.21 -10.79 11.80
CA GLN A 207 6.25 -11.09 10.37
C GLN A 207 6.18 -12.59 10.08
N VAL A 208 6.91 -13.41 10.85
CA VAL A 208 6.87 -14.89 10.75
C VAL A 208 5.47 -15.42 11.06
N ALA A 209 4.82 -14.90 12.09
CA ALA A 209 3.46 -15.29 12.44
C ALA A 209 2.46 -14.94 11.34
N ALA A 210 2.48 -13.69 10.83
CA ALA A 210 1.60 -13.24 9.75
C ALA A 210 1.86 -13.99 8.45
N GLY A 211 3.13 -14.06 8.01
CA GLY A 211 3.54 -14.74 6.79
C GLY A 211 3.31 -16.24 6.83
N GLY A 212 3.62 -16.86 7.97
CA GLY A 212 3.38 -18.29 8.22
C GLY A 212 1.91 -18.67 8.12
N LEU A 213 1.01 -17.88 8.73
CA LEU A 213 -0.44 -18.09 8.59
C LEU A 213 -0.92 -17.92 7.15
N CYS A 214 -0.41 -16.93 6.42
CA CYS A 214 -0.74 -16.77 5.01
C CYS A 214 -0.26 -17.98 4.18
N LEU A 215 0.92 -18.53 4.46
CA LEU A 215 1.43 -19.75 3.82
C LEU A 215 0.56 -20.98 4.15
N VAL A 216 0.10 -21.13 5.39
CA VAL A 216 -0.82 -22.21 5.78
C VAL A 216 -2.12 -22.14 4.98
N TYR A 217 -2.61 -20.93 4.66
CA TYR A 217 -3.81 -20.76 3.84
C TYR A 217 -3.68 -21.30 2.42
N LEU A 218 -2.48 -21.37 1.86
CA LEU A 218 -2.27 -21.95 0.53
C LEU A 218 -2.79 -23.39 0.40
N ARG A 219 -2.83 -24.14 1.52
CA ARG A 219 -3.43 -25.49 1.58
C ARG A 219 -4.96 -25.48 1.61
N ARG A 220 -5.57 -24.29 1.86
CA ARG A 220 -7.01 -24.08 2.03
C ARG A 220 -7.63 -23.21 0.93
N LEU A 221 -6.90 -22.95 -0.15
CA LEU A 221 -7.41 -22.20 -1.29
C LEU A 221 -8.67 -22.87 -1.86
N GLN A 222 -9.70 -22.05 -2.08
CA GLN A 222 -11.03 -22.53 -2.51
C GLN A 222 -11.21 -22.45 -4.03
N SER A 223 -10.65 -21.39 -4.65
CA SER A 223 -10.83 -21.09 -6.06
C SER A 223 -9.76 -21.70 -6.95
N VAL A 224 -8.57 -21.99 -6.42
CA VAL A 224 -7.41 -22.52 -7.16
C VAL A 224 -6.70 -23.59 -6.34
N ARG A 225 -5.91 -24.42 -7.01
CA ARG A 225 -5.12 -25.49 -6.39
C ARG A 225 -3.65 -25.34 -6.73
N ILE A 226 -2.80 -25.43 -5.70
CA ILE A 226 -1.35 -25.46 -5.88
C ILE A 226 -0.96 -26.86 -6.31
N ARG A 227 -0.31 -26.99 -7.50
CA ARG A 227 0.15 -28.29 -8.02
C ARG A 227 1.67 -28.27 -8.20
N ARG A 228 2.34 -29.31 -7.74
CA ARG A 228 3.80 -29.44 -7.82
C ARG A 228 4.32 -29.36 -9.26
N ALA A 229 3.58 -29.91 -10.23
CA ALA A 229 3.93 -29.89 -11.65
C ALA A 229 4.08 -28.46 -12.22
N TRP A 230 3.42 -27.47 -11.61
CA TRP A 230 3.39 -26.08 -12.07
C TRP A 230 4.26 -25.11 -11.24
N LEU A 231 5.07 -25.66 -10.34
CA LEU A 231 6.06 -24.85 -9.59
C LEU A 231 7.25 -24.39 -10.44
N ARG A 232 7.48 -25.04 -11.60
CA ARG A 232 8.58 -24.64 -12.48
C ARG A 232 8.28 -23.28 -13.12
N PRO A 233 9.19 -22.29 -12.97
CA PRO A 233 8.97 -20.96 -13.52
C PRO A 233 9.03 -20.97 -15.04
N THR A 234 8.07 -20.26 -15.68
CA THR A 234 8.04 -20.00 -17.11
C THR A 234 8.12 -18.51 -17.35
N ALA A 235 9.01 -18.06 -18.22
CA ALA A 235 9.23 -16.64 -18.51
C ALA A 235 7.95 -15.91 -18.95
N ALA A 236 7.11 -16.57 -19.76
CA ALA A 236 5.86 -15.98 -20.25
C ALA A 236 4.87 -15.67 -19.13
N LEU A 237 4.72 -16.57 -18.13
CA LEU A 237 3.80 -16.37 -17.02
C LEU A 237 4.38 -15.38 -16.02
N THR A 238 5.68 -15.43 -15.72
CA THR A 238 6.38 -14.42 -14.92
C THR A 238 6.19 -13.03 -15.51
N GLY A 239 6.42 -12.87 -16.82
CA GLY A 239 6.24 -11.61 -17.51
C GLY A 239 4.78 -11.08 -17.43
N ARG A 240 3.79 -11.97 -17.50
CA ARG A 240 2.38 -11.60 -17.35
C ARG A 240 2.06 -11.12 -15.94
N ILE A 241 2.52 -11.84 -14.91
CA ILE A 241 2.35 -11.47 -13.51
C ILE A 241 2.99 -10.11 -13.24
N PHE A 242 4.26 -9.91 -13.64
CA PHE A 242 4.98 -8.66 -13.44
C PHE A 242 4.31 -7.51 -14.19
N LYS A 243 3.89 -7.71 -15.45
CA LYS A 243 3.20 -6.68 -16.22
C LYS A 243 1.91 -6.19 -15.56
N LEU A 244 1.15 -7.07 -14.91
CA LEU A 244 -0.06 -6.71 -14.18
C LEU A 244 0.23 -6.11 -12.81
N GLY A 245 1.36 -6.43 -12.20
CA GLY A 245 1.76 -5.97 -10.86
C GLY A 245 2.64 -4.72 -10.87
N ILE A 246 3.27 -4.36 -11.98
CA ILE A 246 4.15 -3.19 -12.10
C ILE A 246 3.50 -1.86 -11.65
N PRO A 247 2.18 -1.63 -11.87
CA PRO A 247 1.53 -0.45 -11.33
C PRO A 247 1.64 -0.33 -9.80
N SER A 248 1.44 -1.43 -9.08
CA SER A 248 1.54 -1.46 -7.61
C SER A 248 2.98 -1.21 -7.15
N PHE A 249 3.95 -1.84 -7.80
CA PHE A 249 5.39 -1.64 -7.52
C PHE A 249 5.80 -0.19 -7.68
N LEU A 250 5.55 0.40 -8.85
CA LEU A 250 5.95 1.76 -9.14
C LEU A 250 5.21 2.79 -8.27
N THR A 251 3.93 2.54 -7.97
CA THR A 251 3.18 3.40 -7.04
C THR A 251 3.86 3.44 -5.67
N GLN A 252 4.30 2.30 -5.15
CA GLN A 252 4.96 2.23 -3.84
C GLN A 252 6.31 2.98 -3.84
N ILE A 253 7.12 2.76 -4.86
CA ILE A 253 8.42 3.47 -5.00
C ILE A 253 8.23 4.98 -5.18
N MET A 254 7.26 5.39 -6.02
CA MET A 254 6.98 6.80 -6.23
C MET A 254 6.43 7.48 -4.96
N THR A 255 5.65 6.79 -4.16
CA THR A 255 5.18 7.31 -2.87
C THR A 255 6.35 7.61 -1.93
N ALA A 256 7.34 6.72 -1.87
CA ALA A 256 8.57 6.97 -1.10
C ALA A 256 9.37 8.15 -1.66
N ALA A 257 9.51 8.26 -2.98
CA ALA A 257 10.19 9.39 -3.63
C ALA A 257 9.49 10.73 -3.34
N VAL A 258 8.16 10.77 -3.39
CA VAL A 258 7.38 11.96 -3.01
C VAL A 258 7.63 12.34 -1.56
N GLN A 259 7.61 11.35 -0.64
CA GLN A 259 7.85 11.60 0.78
C GLN A 259 9.22 12.24 1.03
N VAL A 260 10.28 11.71 0.42
CA VAL A 260 11.64 12.26 0.53
C VAL A 260 11.71 13.67 -0.05
N THR A 261 11.15 13.88 -1.24
CA THR A 261 11.14 15.19 -1.90
C THR A 261 10.43 16.23 -1.04
N MET A 262 9.23 15.91 -0.56
CA MET A 262 8.44 16.83 0.26
C MET A 262 9.10 17.13 1.60
N ASN A 263 9.70 16.14 2.27
CA ASN A 263 10.43 16.36 3.53
C ASN A 263 11.55 17.39 3.32
N ASN A 264 12.37 17.23 2.27
CA ASN A 264 13.43 18.17 1.94
C ASN A 264 12.90 19.58 1.64
N LEU A 265 11.79 19.69 0.90
CA LEU A 265 11.19 20.98 0.59
C LEU A 265 10.58 21.64 1.83
N MET A 266 9.94 20.86 2.72
CA MET A 266 9.41 21.38 4.00
C MET A 266 10.52 21.94 4.89
N THR A 267 11.65 21.23 5.03
CA THR A 267 12.80 21.70 5.79
C THR A 267 13.39 22.96 5.15
N ARG A 268 13.70 22.93 3.85
CA ARG A 268 14.38 24.01 3.14
C ARG A 268 13.57 25.29 3.07
N TYR A 269 12.33 25.19 2.60
CA TYR A 269 11.46 26.37 2.41
C TYR A 269 10.68 26.73 3.68
N GLY A 270 10.44 25.78 4.57
CA GLY A 270 9.91 26.06 5.91
C GLY A 270 10.83 26.97 6.73
N ALA A 271 12.16 26.79 6.60
CA ALA A 271 13.15 27.66 7.26
C ALA A 271 13.04 29.13 6.84
N GLN A 272 12.41 29.43 5.70
CA GLN A 272 12.19 30.80 5.19
C GLN A 272 10.86 31.39 5.65
N THR A 273 10.06 30.64 6.41
CA THR A 273 8.77 31.09 6.96
C THR A 273 8.90 31.42 8.44
N ALA A 274 7.88 32.07 8.99
CA ALA A 274 7.79 32.32 10.43
C ALA A 274 7.70 31.03 11.27
N TYR A 275 7.38 29.88 10.64
CA TYR A 275 7.28 28.59 11.32
C TYR A 275 8.65 27.95 11.60
N GLY A 276 9.64 28.19 10.72
CA GLY A 276 10.92 27.47 10.74
C GLY A 276 10.84 26.07 10.10
N GLY A 277 12.02 25.54 9.69
CA GLY A 277 12.10 24.27 8.98
C GLY A 277 11.67 23.07 9.80
N ASP A 278 12.02 23.04 11.08
CA ASP A 278 11.71 21.92 11.97
C ASP A 278 10.22 21.81 12.25
N VAL A 279 9.54 22.94 12.50
CA VAL A 279 8.09 22.96 12.71
C VAL A 279 7.38 22.57 11.42
N ALA A 280 7.77 23.11 10.26
CA ALA A 280 7.19 22.78 8.98
C ALA A 280 7.29 21.28 8.65
N LEU A 281 8.48 20.68 8.87
CA LEU A 281 8.71 19.25 8.68
C LEU A 281 7.90 18.40 9.67
N SER A 282 7.87 18.80 10.94
CA SER A 282 7.11 18.09 11.98
C SER A 282 5.61 18.07 11.69
N VAL A 283 5.05 19.23 11.32
CA VAL A 283 3.64 19.35 10.94
C VAL A 283 3.34 18.56 9.68
N TYR A 284 4.19 18.63 8.65
CA TYR A 284 3.99 17.81 7.45
C TYR A 284 3.99 16.32 7.78
N GLY A 285 4.92 15.87 8.63
CA GLY A 285 4.96 14.48 9.10
C GLY A 285 3.67 14.05 9.81
N MET A 286 3.11 14.93 10.65
CA MET A 286 1.82 14.71 11.31
C MET A 286 0.66 14.65 10.28
N VAL A 287 0.60 15.59 9.34
CA VAL A 287 -0.38 15.60 8.25
C VAL A 287 -0.34 14.29 7.48
N MET A 288 0.85 13.75 7.19
CA MET A 288 1.01 12.47 6.49
C MET A 288 0.54 11.26 7.33
N LYS A 289 0.69 11.29 8.65
CA LYS A 289 0.14 10.23 9.53
C LYS A 289 -1.40 10.23 9.51
N VAL A 290 -2.02 11.40 9.57
CA VAL A 290 -3.49 11.53 9.47
C VAL A 290 -3.98 11.15 8.08
N TYR A 291 -3.26 11.55 7.02
CA TYR A 291 -3.51 11.11 5.65
C TYR A 291 -3.49 9.59 5.49
N GLN A 292 -2.57 8.87 6.15
CA GLN A 292 -2.50 7.40 6.07
C GLN A 292 -3.77 6.71 6.55
N ILE A 293 -4.48 7.30 7.54
CA ILE A 293 -5.77 6.77 8.01
C ILE A 293 -6.83 6.86 6.90
N ALA A 294 -6.93 8.01 6.24
CA ALA A 294 -7.82 8.18 5.09
C ALA A 294 -7.42 7.23 3.93
N HIS A 295 -6.12 7.14 3.64
CA HIS A 295 -5.56 6.29 2.60
C HIS A 295 -5.93 4.82 2.79
N ALA A 296 -5.94 4.31 4.03
CA ALA A 296 -6.36 2.96 4.34
C ALA A 296 -7.79 2.65 3.85
N MET A 297 -8.70 3.62 3.96
CA MET A 297 -10.08 3.46 3.48
C MET A 297 -10.13 3.38 1.95
N PHE A 298 -9.36 4.19 1.24
CA PHE A 298 -9.28 4.15 -0.23
C PHE A 298 -8.66 2.86 -0.73
N VAL A 299 -7.57 2.40 -0.11
CA VAL A 299 -6.95 1.10 -0.45
C VAL A 299 -7.92 -0.03 -0.16
N GLY A 300 -8.71 0.06 0.93
CA GLY A 300 -9.76 -0.90 1.23
C GLY A 300 -10.78 -1.04 0.09
N VAL A 301 -11.33 0.08 -0.39
CA VAL A 301 -12.28 0.11 -1.51
C VAL A 301 -11.63 -0.38 -2.80
N SER A 302 -10.44 0.12 -3.13
CA SER A 302 -9.71 -0.21 -4.35
C SER A 302 -9.35 -1.69 -4.42
N SER A 303 -8.82 -2.25 -3.33
CA SER A 303 -8.47 -3.69 -3.24
C SER A 303 -9.67 -4.62 -3.33
N ALA A 304 -10.85 -4.15 -2.90
CA ALA A 304 -12.10 -4.91 -3.05
C ALA A 304 -12.53 -5.01 -4.51
N THR A 305 -12.36 -3.96 -5.27
CA THR A 305 -12.83 -3.89 -6.67
C THR A 305 -11.99 -4.72 -7.63
N GLN A 306 -10.70 -4.90 -7.37
CA GLN A 306 -9.79 -5.63 -8.24
C GLN A 306 -10.27 -7.06 -8.55
N PRO A 307 -10.52 -7.96 -7.56
CA PRO A 307 -10.99 -9.31 -7.85
C PRO A 307 -12.42 -9.34 -8.42
N ILE A 308 -13.30 -8.41 -8.00
CA ILE A 308 -14.68 -8.33 -8.51
C ILE A 308 -14.65 -7.95 -9.99
N ASN A 309 -13.89 -6.93 -10.37
CA ASN A 309 -13.76 -6.49 -11.75
C ASN A 309 -13.05 -7.55 -12.61
N GLY A 310 -11.99 -8.17 -12.12
CA GLY A 310 -11.23 -9.19 -12.83
C GLY A 310 -12.10 -10.39 -13.18
N TYR A 311 -12.81 -10.93 -12.20
CA TYR A 311 -13.71 -12.06 -12.42
C TYR A 311 -14.83 -11.73 -13.42
N ASN A 312 -15.57 -10.62 -13.18
CA ASN A 312 -16.70 -10.26 -14.03
C ASN A 312 -16.26 -9.83 -15.44
N PHE A 313 -15.10 -9.22 -15.60
CA PHE A 313 -14.52 -8.91 -16.91
C PHE A 313 -14.13 -10.18 -17.66
N GLY A 314 -13.48 -11.14 -16.97
CA GLY A 314 -13.18 -12.46 -17.52
C GLY A 314 -14.43 -13.22 -17.97
N ALA A 315 -15.52 -13.12 -17.19
CA ALA A 315 -16.82 -13.71 -17.48
C ALA A 315 -17.66 -12.93 -18.52
N LYS A 316 -17.12 -11.86 -19.13
CA LYS A 316 -17.80 -10.95 -20.09
C LYS A 316 -19.06 -10.27 -19.54
N ARG A 317 -19.16 -10.09 -18.20
CA ARG A 317 -20.27 -9.39 -17.54
C ARG A 317 -19.95 -7.91 -17.36
N TYR A 318 -19.85 -7.20 -18.45
CA TYR A 318 -19.39 -5.81 -18.48
C TYR A 318 -20.30 -4.85 -17.71
N ASP A 319 -21.62 -5.09 -17.67
CA ASP A 319 -22.56 -4.30 -16.87
C ASP A 319 -22.23 -4.36 -15.37
N ARG A 320 -21.87 -5.56 -14.86
CA ARG A 320 -21.45 -5.70 -13.47
C ARG A 320 -20.12 -5.00 -13.21
N VAL A 321 -19.18 -5.05 -14.14
CA VAL A 321 -17.90 -4.33 -14.02
C VAL A 321 -18.13 -2.82 -13.95
N ARG A 322 -19.01 -2.28 -14.85
CA ARG A 322 -19.39 -0.86 -14.82
C ARG A 322 -20.08 -0.46 -13.53
N ALA A 323 -21.02 -1.29 -13.03
CA ALA A 323 -21.73 -1.04 -11.79
C ALA A 323 -20.78 -1.10 -10.57
N THR A 324 -19.82 -2.05 -10.55
CA THR A 324 -18.79 -2.13 -9.51
C THR A 324 -17.91 -0.90 -9.48
N TYR A 325 -17.44 -0.44 -10.65
CA TYR A 325 -16.64 0.78 -10.74
C TYR A 325 -17.42 2.02 -10.27
N ARG A 326 -18.66 2.20 -10.74
CA ARG A 326 -19.50 3.34 -10.32
C ARG A 326 -19.69 3.36 -8.81
N MET A 327 -20.04 2.23 -8.22
CA MET A 327 -20.23 2.13 -6.76
C MET A 327 -18.93 2.42 -6.00
N ALA A 328 -17.79 1.87 -6.44
CA ALA A 328 -16.49 2.13 -5.83
C ALA A 328 -16.09 3.61 -5.95
N ALA A 329 -16.27 4.22 -7.11
CA ALA A 329 -15.98 5.64 -7.32
C ALA A 329 -16.88 6.55 -6.46
N THR A 330 -18.18 6.20 -6.32
CA THR A 330 -19.10 6.93 -5.43
C THR A 330 -18.67 6.82 -3.97
N ILE A 331 -18.34 5.61 -3.49
CA ILE A 331 -17.86 5.42 -2.10
C ILE A 331 -16.55 6.20 -1.90
N ALA A 332 -15.61 6.09 -2.83
CA ALA A 332 -14.34 6.82 -2.76
C ALA A 332 -14.55 8.34 -2.74
N LEU A 333 -15.48 8.86 -3.55
CA LEU A 333 -15.83 10.28 -3.56
C LEU A 333 -16.43 10.72 -2.22
N VAL A 334 -17.40 9.98 -1.67
CA VAL A 334 -18.03 10.30 -0.38
C VAL A 334 -16.98 10.31 0.74
N VAL A 335 -16.10 9.30 0.78
CA VAL A 335 -15.01 9.24 1.75
C VAL A 335 -14.03 10.40 1.57
N SER A 336 -13.68 10.75 0.31
CA SER A 336 -12.78 11.87 0.00
C SER A 336 -13.37 13.21 0.46
N VAL A 337 -14.66 13.46 0.18
CA VAL A 337 -15.35 14.68 0.60
C VAL A 337 -15.44 14.74 2.13
N GLY A 338 -15.72 13.62 2.80
CA GLY A 338 -15.75 13.56 4.26
C GLY A 338 -14.39 13.94 4.88
N TRP A 339 -13.29 13.34 4.42
CA TRP A 339 -11.95 13.68 4.89
C TRP A 339 -11.51 15.09 4.49
N PHE A 340 -11.87 15.55 3.29
CA PHE A 340 -11.66 16.95 2.89
C PHE A 340 -12.30 17.90 3.88
N ALA A 341 -13.57 17.66 4.25
CA ALA A 341 -14.26 18.47 5.25
C ALA A 341 -13.53 18.46 6.61
N VAL A 342 -13.06 17.29 7.06
CA VAL A 342 -12.28 17.16 8.30
C VAL A 342 -11.00 17.99 8.23
N TYR A 343 -10.23 17.89 7.13
CA TYR A 343 -8.98 18.63 6.96
C TYR A 343 -9.16 20.15 6.83
N GLN A 344 -10.26 20.61 6.25
CA GLN A 344 -10.53 22.04 6.07
C GLN A 344 -11.16 22.69 7.31
N LEU A 345 -12.04 21.96 8.02
CA LEU A 345 -12.80 22.52 9.14
C LEU A 345 -12.09 22.35 10.49
N PHE A 346 -11.35 21.24 10.69
CA PHE A 346 -10.76 20.88 11.99
C PHE A 346 -9.24 20.76 12.03
N PRO A 347 -8.44 21.50 11.24
CA PRO A 347 -6.99 21.31 11.18
C PRO A 347 -6.31 21.60 12.53
N ARG A 348 -6.75 22.65 13.25
CA ARG A 348 -6.21 22.97 14.58
C ARG A 348 -6.58 21.93 15.63
N ALA A 349 -7.80 21.41 15.60
CA ALA A 349 -8.23 20.36 16.52
C ALA A 349 -7.43 19.06 16.31
N ILE A 350 -7.09 18.73 15.06
CA ILE A 350 -6.17 17.62 14.76
C ILE A 350 -4.77 17.91 15.29
N GLY A 351 -4.26 19.14 15.09
CA GLY A 351 -2.94 19.56 15.57
C GLY A 351 -2.82 19.47 17.09
N THR A 352 -3.85 19.86 17.85
CA THR A 352 -3.86 19.81 19.32
C THR A 352 -3.79 18.39 19.89
N LEU A 353 -4.17 17.35 19.13
CA LEU A 353 -4.00 15.95 19.52
C LEU A 353 -2.51 15.53 19.55
N PHE A 354 -1.63 16.22 18.82
CA PHE A 354 -0.21 15.91 18.73
C PHE A 354 0.65 16.87 19.57
N VAL A 355 0.38 18.18 19.48
CA VAL A 355 1.07 19.22 20.24
C VAL A 355 0.05 20.21 20.76
N SER A 356 -0.07 20.30 22.07
CA SER A 356 -0.96 21.26 22.73
C SER A 356 -0.18 22.49 23.19
N GLY A 357 -0.76 23.68 22.97
CA GLY A 357 -0.23 24.93 23.56
C GLY A 357 0.80 25.68 22.74
N ASP A 358 1.20 25.21 21.56
CA ASP A 358 2.12 25.93 20.66
C ASP A 358 1.32 26.61 19.52
N PRO A 359 1.11 27.94 19.56
CA PRO A 359 0.37 28.66 18.53
C PRO A 359 1.01 28.56 17.14
N VAL A 360 2.36 28.60 17.06
CA VAL A 360 3.10 28.54 15.79
C VAL A 360 2.88 27.19 15.12
N TYR A 361 2.94 26.10 15.91
CA TYR A 361 2.66 24.76 15.42
C TYR A 361 1.22 24.63 14.90
N LEU A 362 0.23 25.15 15.64
CA LEU A 362 -1.19 25.08 15.26
C LEU A 362 -1.51 25.93 14.02
N ASP A 363 -0.86 27.08 13.86
CA ASP A 363 -1.00 27.91 12.66
C ASP A 363 -0.37 27.22 11.44
N ALA A 364 0.80 26.62 11.59
CA ALA A 364 1.42 25.79 10.55
C ALA A 364 0.52 24.59 10.18
N CYS A 365 -0.09 23.91 11.16
CA CYS A 365 -1.06 22.84 10.92
C CYS A 365 -2.23 23.32 10.07
N GLN A 366 -2.85 24.44 10.45
CA GLN A 366 -3.97 25.00 9.71
C GLN A 366 -3.59 25.35 8.28
N HIS A 367 -2.42 25.97 8.09
CA HIS A 367 -1.94 26.36 6.78
C HIS A 367 -1.65 25.14 5.89
N ILE A 368 -0.85 24.19 6.39
CA ILE A 368 -0.45 23.00 5.60
C ILE A 368 -1.67 22.15 5.25
N PHE A 369 -2.58 21.85 6.20
CA PHE A 369 -3.78 21.08 5.88
C PHE A 369 -4.63 21.76 4.82
N ARG A 370 -4.90 23.06 4.97
CA ARG A 370 -5.79 23.79 4.04
C ARG A 370 -5.21 23.84 2.64
N VAL A 371 -3.92 24.05 2.48
CA VAL A 371 -3.30 24.18 1.16
C VAL A 371 -2.99 22.81 0.57
N TYR A 372 -2.30 21.93 1.31
CA TYR A 372 -1.86 20.65 0.79
C TYR A 372 -3.02 19.68 0.48
N MET A 373 -4.09 19.72 1.30
CA MET A 373 -5.29 18.88 1.14
C MET A 373 -6.44 19.58 0.39
N LEU A 374 -6.18 20.69 -0.32
CA LEU A 374 -7.21 21.50 -0.97
C LEU A 374 -8.04 20.73 -2.01
N ALA A 375 -7.45 19.83 -2.77
CA ALA A 375 -8.13 19.00 -3.77
C ALA A 375 -8.37 17.55 -3.32
N PHE A 376 -8.25 17.27 -2.02
CA PHE A 376 -8.35 15.90 -1.48
C PHE A 376 -9.70 15.23 -1.78
N PHE A 377 -10.77 16.01 -2.00
CA PHE A 377 -12.08 15.48 -2.42
C PHE A 377 -12.06 14.73 -3.76
N LEU A 378 -11.02 14.90 -4.59
CA LEU A 378 -10.83 14.19 -5.85
C LEU A 378 -9.94 12.93 -5.68
N TYR A 379 -9.23 12.83 -4.54
CA TYR A 379 -8.17 11.85 -4.33
C TYR A 379 -8.64 10.40 -4.50
N GLY A 380 -9.77 10.01 -3.94
CA GLY A 380 -10.24 8.62 -3.96
C GLY A 380 -10.55 8.07 -5.35
N ILE A 381 -10.91 8.94 -6.30
CA ILE A 381 -11.33 8.52 -7.64
C ILE A 381 -10.16 7.94 -8.44
N HIS A 382 -8.97 8.56 -8.37
CA HIS A 382 -7.83 8.03 -9.11
C HIS A 382 -7.38 6.65 -8.58
N MET A 383 -7.47 6.41 -7.27
CA MET A 383 -7.20 5.12 -6.64
C MET A 383 -8.16 4.03 -7.13
N ALA A 384 -9.46 4.32 -7.09
CA ALA A 384 -10.49 3.41 -7.58
C ALA A 384 -10.32 3.12 -9.09
N THR A 385 -9.93 4.12 -9.88
CA THR A 385 -9.72 4.00 -11.33
C THR A 385 -8.48 3.17 -11.66
N SER A 386 -7.36 3.40 -10.97
CA SER A 386 -6.14 2.59 -11.15
C SER A 386 -6.40 1.11 -10.87
N SER A 387 -7.08 0.82 -9.75
CA SER A 387 -7.44 -0.55 -9.36
C SER A 387 -8.45 -1.18 -10.34
N PHE A 388 -9.38 -0.40 -10.88
CA PHE A 388 -10.29 -0.85 -11.94
C PHE A 388 -9.52 -1.33 -13.18
N PHE A 389 -8.60 -0.49 -13.70
CA PHE A 389 -7.80 -0.85 -14.88
C PHE A 389 -6.90 -2.05 -14.63
N GLN A 390 -6.31 -2.16 -13.44
CA GLN A 390 -5.52 -3.32 -13.03
C GLN A 390 -6.38 -4.60 -13.02
N GLY A 391 -7.58 -4.53 -12.44
CA GLY A 391 -8.53 -5.63 -12.37
C GLY A 391 -8.96 -6.14 -13.75
N ILE A 392 -9.26 -5.26 -14.70
CA ILE A 392 -9.65 -5.66 -16.07
C ILE A 392 -8.45 -6.01 -16.99
N GLY A 393 -7.24 -6.07 -16.44
CA GLY A 393 -6.05 -6.47 -17.20
C GLY A 393 -5.49 -5.39 -18.14
N ARG A 394 -5.64 -4.10 -17.76
CA ARG A 394 -5.12 -2.94 -18.48
C ARG A 394 -3.97 -2.26 -17.72
N PRO A 395 -2.79 -2.90 -17.59
CA PRO A 395 -1.72 -2.45 -16.71
C PRO A 395 -1.16 -1.06 -17.08
N VAL A 396 -1.13 -0.71 -18.38
CA VAL A 396 -0.63 0.59 -18.85
C VAL A 396 -1.51 1.74 -18.32
N GLN A 397 -2.84 1.59 -18.42
CA GLN A 397 -3.77 2.60 -17.90
C GLN A 397 -3.75 2.64 -16.37
N ALA A 398 -3.64 1.48 -15.72
CA ALA A 398 -3.51 1.40 -14.27
C ALA A 398 -2.25 2.12 -13.76
N LEU A 399 -1.12 1.98 -14.47
CA LEU A 399 0.15 2.61 -14.15
C LEU A 399 0.15 4.11 -14.47
N ALA A 400 -0.44 4.52 -15.60
CA ALA A 400 -0.41 5.91 -16.05
C ALA A 400 -0.98 6.88 -14.98
N ILE A 401 -2.02 6.47 -14.27
CA ILE A 401 -2.70 7.32 -13.28
C ILE A 401 -1.77 7.71 -12.11
N PRO A 402 -1.21 6.76 -11.31
CA PRO A 402 -0.33 7.11 -10.21
C PRO A 402 1.01 7.68 -10.69
N LEU A 403 1.53 7.24 -11.84
CA LEU A 403 2.78 7.74 -12.38
C LEU A 403 2.66 9.22 -12.78
N VAL A 404 1.60 9.58 -13.52
CA VAL A 404 1.35 10.99 -13.88
C VAL A 404 1.16 11.83 -12.62
N ARG A 405 0.38 11.35 -11.65
CA ARG A 405 0.16 12.10 -10.41
C ARG A 405 1.46 12.36 -9.64
N GLN A 406 2.27 11.34 -9.42
CA GLN A 406 3.43 11.42 -8.52
C GLN A 406 4.71 11.87 -9.23
N ALA A 407 5.10 11.18 -10.31
CA ALA A 407 6.36 11.40 -10.98
C ALA A 407 6.34 12.53 -12.02
N VAL A 408 5.22 12.69 -12.76
CA VAL A 408 5.14 13.67 -13.84
C VAL A 408 4.65 15.03 -13.35
N VAL A 409 3.72 15.04 -12.39
CA VAL A 409 3.11 16.29 -11.92
C VAL A 409 3.62 16.69 -10.55
N LEU A 410 3.42 15.87 -9.50
CA LEU A 410 3.67 16.27 -8.12
C LEU A 410 5.14 16.61 -7.88
N ILE A 411 6.07 15.68 -8.16
CA ILE A 411 7.50 15.91 -7.90
C ILE A 411 8.03 17.10 -8.71
N PRO A 412 7.86 17.18 -10.04
CA PRO A 412 8.36 18.32 -10.81
C PRO A 412 7.72 19.64 -10.40
N LEU A 413 6.40 19.67 -10.18
CA LEU A 413 5.73 20.90 -9.75
C LEU A 413 6.16 21.32 -8.34
N ALA A 414 6.33 20.38 -7.41
CA ALA A 414 6.81 20.70 -6.08
C ALA A 414 8.19 21.37 -6.13
N LEU A 415 9.10 20.88 -6.97
CA LEU A 415 10.43 21.46 -7.17
C LEU A 415 10.38 22.83 -7.89
N LEU A 416 9.56 22.96 -8.93
CA LEU A 416 9.47 24.20 -9.73
C LEU A 416 8.72 25.30 -8.98
N LEU A 417 7.53 24.97 -8.44
CA LEU A 417 6.72 25.97 -7.74
C LEU A 417 7.36 26.41 -6.42
N SER A 418 8.14 25.54 -5.76
CA SER A 418 8.87 25.95 -4.56
C SER A 418 9.96 27.00 -4.86
N GLN A 419 10.56 26.98 -6.05
CA GLN A 419 11.50 28.01 -6.47
C GLN A 419 10.81 29.36 -6.73
N ALA A 420 9.59 29.33 -7.29
CA ALA A 420 8.83 30.53 -7.64
C ALA A 420 8.04 31.11 -6.46
N PHE A 421 7.41 30.27 -5.64
CA PHE A 421 6.47 30.65 -4.59
C PHE A 421 6.89 30.16 -3.19
N GLY A 422 8.12 29.67 -3.03
CA GLY A 422 8.65 29.21 -1.75
C GLY A 422 7.83 28.06 -1.16
N PHE A 423 7.57 28.14 0.14
CA PHE A 423 6.84 27.13 0.92
C PHE A 423 5.46 26.82 0.36
N ASN A 424 4.69 27.85 -0.01
CA ASN A 424 3.35 27.67 -0.58
C ASN A 424 3.38 26.97 -1.93
N GLY A 425 4.41 27.22 -2.74
CA GLY A 425 4.60 26.54 -4.02
C GLY A 425 4.79 25.02 -3.83
N ALA A 426 5.56 24.60 -2.85
CA ALA A 426 5.74 23.19 -2.53
C ALA A 426 4.39 22.53 -2.11
N LEU A 427 3.59 23.23 -1.31
CA LEU A 427 2.28 22.71 -0.86
C LEU A 427 1.25 22.63 -1.98
N LEU A 428 1.21 23.60 -2.90
CA LEU A 428 0.25 23.66 -4.02
C LEU A 428 0.45 22.56 -5.07
N ALA A 429 1.61 21.94 -5.11
CA ALA A 429 1.89 20.85 -6.05
C ALA A 429 0.93 19.66 -5.87
N ALA A 430 0.54 19.34 -4.64
CA ALA A 430 -0.33 18.20 -4.36
C ALA A 430 -1.75 18.40 -4.89
N PRO A 431 -2.47 19.51 -4.60
CA PRO A 431 -3.80 19.73 -5.16
C PRO A 431 -3.80 19.82 -6.70
N ILE A 432 -2.78 20.39 -7.32
CA ILE A 432 -2.67 20.41 -8.78
C ILE A 432 -2.52 18.97 -9.32
N ALA A 433 -1.68 18.16 -8.68
CA ALA A 433 -1.48 16.76 -9.06
C ALA A 433 -2.78 15.94 -8.90
N ASP A 434 -3.57 16.20 -7.86
CA ASP A 434 -4.86 15.55 -7.65
C ASP A 434 -5.88 15.91 -8.74
N VAL A 435 -5.97 17.17 -9.14
CA VAL A 435 -6.84 17.64 -10.24
C VAL A 435 -6.43 16.99 -11.56
N VAL A 436 -5.14 17.01 -11.91
CA VAL A 436 -4.64 16.42 -13.17
C VAL A 436 -4.90 14.92 -13.20
N SER A 437 -4.63 14.23 -12.08
CA SER A 437 -4.87 12.79 -11.96
C SER A 437 -6.35 12.42 -12.05
N PHE A 438 -7.23 13.25 -11.48
CA PHE A 438 -8.68 13.09 -11.61
C PHE A 438 -9.13 13.24 -13.06
N LEU A 439 -8.70 14.29 -13.76
CA LEU A 439 -9.04 14.51 -15.16
C LEU A 439 -8.54 13.37 -16.05
N LEU A 440 -7.32 12.89 -15.83
CA LEU A 440 -6.77 11.73 -16.53
C LEU A 440 -7.61 10.49 -16.27
N SER A 441 -7.97 10.24 -14.99
CA SER A 441 -8.80 9.09 -14.60
C SER A 441 -10.15 9.12 -15.28
N LEU A 442 -10.81 10.26 -15.29
CA LEU A 442 -12.09 10.47 -15.95
C LEU A 442 -11.99 10.25 -17.48
N ALA A 443 -10.97 10.82 -18.12
CA ALA A 443 -10.74 10.66 -19.56
C ALA A 443 -10.52 9.18 -19.93
N LEU A 444 -9.68 8.46 -19.19
CA LEU A 444 -9.39 7.05 -19.45
C LEU A 444 -10.63 6.16 -19.27
N VAL A 445 -11.42 6.36 -18.22
CA VAL A 445 -12.64 5.59 -17.96
C VAL A 445 -13.71 5.87 -18.99
N LEU A 446 -13.94 7.15 -19.33
CA LEU A 446 -14.92 7.51 -20.38
C LEU A 446 -14.53 6.91 -21.73
N ARG A 447 -13.23 6.94 -22.06
CA ARG A 447 -12.71 6.31 -23.29
C ARG A 447 -12.95 4.79 -23.29
N GLU A 448 -12.69 4.11 -22.18
CA GLU A 448 -12.88 2.65 -22.07
C GLU A 448 -14.37 2.29 -22.15
N PHE A 449 -15.27 2.98 -21.47
CA PHE A 449 -16.71 2.72 -21.55
C PHE A 449 -17.31 3.06 -22.93
N ARG A 450 -16.83 4.12 -23.58
CA ARG A 450 -17.21 4.42 -24.98
C ARG A 450 -16.76 3.31 -25.93
N ARG A 451 -15.57 2.74 -25.70
CA ARG A 451 -15.06 1.59 -26.45
C ARG A 451 -15.95 0.37 -26.27
N TRP A 452 -16.34 0.05 -25.02
CA TRP A 452 -17.22 -1.08 -24.73
C TRP A 452 -18.59 -0.90 -25.38
N LYS A 453 -19.14 0.32 -25.37
CA LYS A 453 -20.40 0.62 -26.06
C LYS A 453 -20.28 0.42 -27.57
N LYS A 454 -19.18 0.87 -28.22
CA LYS A 454 -18.94 0.66 -29.66
C LYS A 454 -18.77 -0.83 -30.01
N GLN A 455 -18.30 -1.65 -29.09
CA GLN A 455 -18.14 -3.10 -29.26
C GLN A 455 -19.42 -3.90 -28.93
N GLY A 456 -20.51 -3.23 -28.57
CA GLY A 456 -21.75 -3.89 -28.16
C GLY A 456 -21.67 -4.62 -26.81
N TRP A 457 -20.67 -4.30 -25.99
CA TRP A 457 -20.46 -4.95 -24.70
C TRP A 457 -21.27 -4.30 -23.55
N LEU A 458 -21.77 -3.11 -23.78
CA LEU A 458 -22.66 -2.37 -22.87
C LEU A 458 -23.89 -1.89 -23.64
N SER A 459 -25.04 -2.07 -23.03
CA SER A 459 -26.31 -1.49 -23.44
C SER A 459 -26.34 0.05 -23.21
#